data_4fec5460cc6736b12147b5d6eed5915b
#
_entry.id   4fec5460cc6736b12147b5d6eed5915b
#
_cell.length_a   1.000
_cell.length_b   1.000
_cell.length_c   1.000
_cell.angle_alpha   90.00
_cell.angle_beta   90.00
_cell.angle_gamma   90.00
#
_symmetry.space_group_name_H-M   'P 1'
#
loop_
_entity.id
_entity.type
_entity.pdbx_description
1 polymer ?
#
loop_
_entity_poly.entity_id
_entity_poly.type
_entity_poly.pdbx_seq_one_letter_code
_entity_poly.pdbx_strand_id
1 'polypeptide(L)'
;MSPARVVGMGHAVPAAYSQESVWAGFFAEHYRDVDIAEQLFANSGVLTRHAVANPVHEDVSRWGTGARMERYLTEALPLGKDAVSAALADAGIAAADVGLFAVTSCTGYVTPGVDIRLACDLGMSDRVRRLFVGHMGCYAALPGLGTVADFTVARGRPSVLLCLELTSLHVQPPTTDVDQVVAHALFADAAAAVVLEPADRPGFEVLDVVARTDVSTAEYMTWDVTDLGFRMGLSPRVPAVLARHVAGVVDELLVAHGLGRSDVDGWAVHPGGRRILEVVQRRLDLGADALDHSYGVLRDHGNCSSATVLLVLERMRAAGIVAPGRHLVALAFGPGLTLYASLLRAT
;
A
#
# COMPACT_ATOMS: atom_id res chain seq x y z
N MET A 1 16.90 -12.05 22.04
CA MET A 1 17.10 -11.53 20.67
C MET A 1 16.55 -10.12 20.67
N SER A 2 17.24 -9.16 20.03
CA SER A 2 16.72 -7.79 19.91
C SER A 2 15.48 -7.78 19.01
N PRO A 3 14.45 -6.98 19.34
CA PRO A 3 13.25 -6.87 18.51
C PRO A 3 13.56 -6.23 17.18
N ALA A 4 12.74 -6.52 16.17
CA ALA A 4 12.81 -5.83 14.88
C ALA A 4 12.06 -4.50 14.99
N ARG A 5 12.73 -3.41 14.64
CA ARG A 5 12.14 -2.06 14.64
C ARG A 5 12.22 -1.44 13.25
N VAL A 6 11.14 -0.83 12.83
CA VAL A 6 11.12 0.08 11.69
C VAL A 6 11.84 1.34 12.12
N VAL A 7 13.05 1.52 11.64
CA VAL A 7 13.96 2.63 12.04
C VAL A 7 14.13 3.67 10.95
N GLY A 8 13.73 3.37 9.72
CA GLY A 8 13.72 4.30 8.60
C GLY A 8 12.51 4.07 7.71
N MET A 9 11.98 5.16 7.17
CA MET A 9 10.87 5.19 6.23
C MET A 9 11.17 6.20 5.13
N GLY A 10 10.69 5.91 3.93
CA GLY A 10 10.82 6.82 2.81
C GLY A 10 9.87 6.45 1.69
N HIS A 11 9.48 7.44 0.90
CA HIS A 11 8.63 7.24 -0.25
C HIS A 11 9.09 8.06 -1.45
N ALA A 12 8.60 7.69 -2.60
CA ALA A 12 8.72 8.45 -3.84
C ALA A 12 7.40 8.35 -4.60
N VAL A 13 7.01 9.44 -5.23
CA VAL A 13 5.79 9.54 -6.02
C VAL A 13 6.09 10.20 -7.37
N PRO A 14 5.41 9.80 -8.45
CA PRO A 14 5.50 10.49 -9.74
C PRO A 14 4.91 11.90 -9.68
N ALA A 15 4.78 12.55 -10.83
CA ALA A 15 4.15 13.86 -10.95
C ALA A 15 2.72 13.86 -10.40
N ALA A 16 2.37 14.94 -9.70
CA ALA A 16 1.05 15.12 -9.09
C ALA A 16 0.06 15.75 -10.07
N TYR A 17 -1.19 15.32 -10.00
CA TYR A 17 -2.30 15.83 -10.79
C TYR A 17 -3.55 15.98 -9.91
N SER A 18 -4.34 17.05 -10.14
CA SER A 18 -5.62 17.17 -9.44
C SER A 18 -6.64 16.18 -10.00
N GLN A 19 -7.49 15.65 -9.14
CA GLN A 19 -8.60 14.77 -9.52
C GLN A 19 -9.51 15.45 -10.54
N GLU A 20 -9.78 16.76 -10.34
CA GLU A 20 -10.59 17.57 -11.24
C GLU A 20 -9.98 17.66 -12.64
N SER A 21 -8.65 17.91 -12.75
CA SER A 21 -7.99 18.03 -14.04
C SER A 21 -7.99 16.71 -14.82
N VAL A 22 -7.83 15.58 -14.14
CA VAL A 22 -7.85 14.26 -14.77
C VAL A 22 -9.28 13.88 -15.18
N TRP A 23 -10.28 14.24 -14.37
CA TRP A 23 -11.68 14.06 -14.75
C TRP A 23 -12.02 14.89 -16.00
N ALA A 24 -11.84 16.21 -15.95
CA ALA A 24 -12.22 17.11 -17.03
C ALA A 24 -11.42 16.87 -18.33
N GLY A 25 -10.13 16.50 -18.20
CA GLY A 25 -9.24 16.33 -19.37
C GLY A 25 -9.30 14.95 -20.01
N PHE A 26 -9.84 13.95 -19.34
CA PHE A 26 -9.86 12.58 -19.87
C PHE A 26 -11.11 11.77 -19.48
N PHE A 27 -11.38 11.57 -18.19
CA PHE A 27 -12.39 10.60 -17.77
C PHE A 27 -13.83 11.05 -18.04
N ALA A 28 -14.11 12.35 -18.17
CA ALA A 28 -15.44 12.83 -18.56
C ALA A 28 -15.88 12.30 -19.93
N GLU A 29 -15.00 12.35 -20.94
CA GLU A 29 -15.28 11.77 -22.27
C GLU A 29 -15.19 10.24 -22.24
N HIS A 30 -14.23 9.68 -21.48
CA HIS A 30 -14.01 8.24 -21.34
C HIS A 30 -15.22 7.50 -20.77
N TYR A 31 -15.96 8.13 -19.87
CA TYR A 31 -17.15 7.61 -19.18
C TYR A 31 -18.44 8.35 -19.51
N ARG A 32 -18.53 9.00 -20.68
CA ARG A 32 -19.70 9.78 -21.10
C ARG A 32 -21.03 8.99 -21.08
N ASP A 33 -20.94 7.67 -21.22
CA ASP A 33 -22.12 6.78 -21.23
C ASP A 33 -22.43 6.19 -19.81
N VAL A 34 -21.81 6.73 -18.74
CA VAL A 34 -22.01 6.28 -17.34
C VAL A 34 -22.44 7.47 -16.47
N ASP A 35 -23.73 7.66 -16.30
CA ASP A 35 -24.33 8.82 -15.62
C ASP A 35 -23.78 9.13 -14.22
N ILE A 36 -23.35 8.09 -13.47
CA ILE A 36 -22.84 8.24 -12.10
C ILE A 36 -21.33 8.48 -12.02
N ALA A 37 -20.61 8.45 -13.15
CA ALA A 37 -19.15 8.46 -13.15
C ALA A 37 -18.58 9.74 -12.52
N GLU A 38 -19.11 10.91 -12.89
CA GLU A 38 -18.69 12.19 -12.31
C GLU A 38 -18.86 12.20 -10.78
N GLN A 39 -20.00 11.72 -10.30
CA GLN A 39 -20.28 11.65 -8.86
C GLN A 39 -19.33 10.69 -8.14
N LEU A 40 -18.93 9.57 -8.76
CA LEU A 40 -17.98 8.63 -8.20
C LEU A 40 -16.58 9.27 -8.08
N PHE A 41 -16.14 10.00 -9.09
CA PHE A 41 -14.87 10.76 -9.04
C PHE A 41 -14.92 11.85 -7.96
N ALA A 42 -15.98 12.66 -7.92
CA ALA A 42 -16.14 13.76 -6.95
C ALA A 42 -16.20 13.26 -5.48
N ASN A 43 -16.81 12.09 -5.25
CA ASN A 43 -16.99 11.50 -3.92
C ASN A 43 -15.92 10.47 -3.53
N SER A 44 -14.90 10.25 -4.37
CA SER A 44 -13.82 9.29 -4.10
C SER A 44 -13.03 9.58 -2.83
N GLY A 45 -12.97 10.85 -2.42
CA GLY A 45 -12.12 11.35 -1.34
C GLY A 45 -10.70 11.69 -1.79
N VAL A 46 -10.39 11.53 -3.09
CA VAL A 46 -9.11 11.88 -3.70
C VAL A 46 -9.17 13.30 -4.26
N LEU A 47 -8.22 14.15 -3.88
CA LEU A 47 -8.06 15.49 -4.47
C LEU A 47 -6.84 15.56 -5.39
N THR A 48 -5.78 14.88 -4.99
CA THR A 48 -4.53 14.79 -5.75
C THR A 48 -4.15 13.33 -5.94
N ARG A 49 -3.64 13.00 -7.10
CA ARG A 49 -3.07 11.68 -7.40
C ARG A 49 -1.74 11.83 -8.11
N HIS A 50 -0.96 10.78 -8.06
CA HIS A 50 0.32 10.67 -8.73
C HIS A 50 0.23 9.59 -9.80
N ALA A 51 0.82 9.83 -10.96
CA ALA A 51 0.76 8.88 -12.07
C ALA A 51 2.02 8.96 -12.96
N VAL A 52 2.59 7.82 -13.29
CA VAL A 52 3.66 7.71 -14.29
C VAL A 52 3.11 7.83 -15.72
N ALA A 53 1.82 7.50 -15.90
CA ALA A 53 1.07 7.71 -17.13
C ALA A 53 -0.19 8.53 -16.81
N ASN A 54 -0.12 9.85 -16.99
CA ASN A 54 -1.31 10.69 -16.87
C ASN A 54 -2.12 10.57 -18.18
N PRO A 55 -3.35 10.03 -18.12
CA PRO A 55 -4.15 9.79 -19.34
C PRO A 55 -4.52 11.08 -20.09
N VAL A 56 -4.46 12.24 -19.46
CA VAL A 56 -4.65 13.54 -20.14
C VAL A 56 -3.56 13.81 -21.18
N HIS A 57 -2.34 13.30 -20.96
CA HIS A 57 -1.19 13.51 -21.83
C HIS A 57 -0.80 12.25 -22.59
N GLU A 58 -1.04 11.07 -22.01
CA GLU A 58 -0.65 9.78 -22.57
C GLU A 58 -1.73 8.74 -22.28
N ASP A 59 -2.60 8.51 -23.26
CA ASP A 59 -3.67 7.49 -23.14
C ASP A 59 -3.10 6.09 -23.35
N VAL A 60 -2.93 5.37 -22.23
CA VAL A 60 -2.48 3.97 -22.22
C VAL A 60 -3.62 2.97 -22.27
N SER A 61 -4.89 3.41 -22.36
CA SER A 61 -6.06 2.54 -22.22
C SER A 61 -6.11 1.39 -23.22
N ARG A 62 -5.50 1.58 -24.40
CA ARG A 62 -5.44 0.58 -25.46
C ARG A 62 -4.10 -0.13 -25.59
N TRP A 63 -3.17 0.11 -24.68
CA TRP A 63 -1.88 -0.58 -24.69
C TRP A 63 -2.03 -2.03 -24.30
N GLY A 64 -1.36 -2.93 -25.03
CA GLY A 64 -1.24 -4.33 -24.66
C GLY A 64 -0.42 -4.52 -23.38
N THR A 65 -0.62 -5.65 -22.71
CA THR A 65 0.05 -6.00 -21.44
C THR A 65 1.58 -5.94 -21.56
N GLY A 66 2.16 -6.41 -22.66
CA GLY A 66 3.62 -6.34 -22.88
C GLY A 66 4.17 -4.92 -22.81
N ALA A 67 3.55 -3.97 -23.54
CA ALA A 67 3.97 -2.57 -23.54
C ALA A 67 3.85 -1.92 -22.13
N ARG A 68 2.79 -2.26 -21.39
CA ARG A 68 2.62 -1.81 -19.99
C ARG A 68 3.70 -2.35 -19.07
N MET A 69 4.12 -3.60 -19.25
CA MET A 69 5.21 -4.22 -18.48
C MET A 69 6.58 -3.63 -18.80
N GLU A 70 6.83 -3.28 -20.05
CA GLU A 70 8.05 -2.54 -20.45
C GLU A 70 8.08 -1.15 -19.81
N ARG A 71 6.95 -0.43 -19.84
CA ARG A 71 6.82 0.87 -19.18
C ARG A 71 6.93 0.74 -17.66
N TYR A 72 6.31 -0.29 -17.06
CA TYR A 72 6.46 -0.58 -15.62
C TYR A 72 7.93 -0.67 -15.21
N LEU A 73 8.73 -1.45 -15.94
CA LEU A 73 10.16 -1.58 -15.63
C LEU A 73 10.90 -0.25 -15.71
N THR A 74 10.59 0.56 -16.72
CA THR A 74 11.23 1.87 -16.93
C THR A 74 10.97 2.83 -15.76
N GLU A 75 9.72 2.87 -15.27
CA GLU A 75 9.29 3.81 -14.23
C GLU A 75 9.53 3.26 -12.80
N ALA A 76 9.44 1.95 -12.61
CA ALA A 76 9.59 1.32 -11.30
C ALA A 76 11.02 1.45 -10.75
N LEU A 77 12.04 1.41 -11.62
CA LEU A 77 13.43 1.44 -11.17
C LEU A 77 13.81 2.79 -10.52
N PRO A 78 13.62 3.96 -11.16
CA PRO A 78 13.95 5.22 -10.50
C PRO A 78 13.10 5.46 -9.27
N LEU A 79 11.78 5.20 -9.35
CA LEU A 79 10.86 5.43 -8.24
C LEU A 79 11.19 4.56 -7.02
N GLY A 80 11.43 3.26 -7.23
CA GLY A 80 11.81 2.33 -6.17
C GLY A 80 13.17 2.66 -5.57
N LYS A 81 14.14 3.09 -6.40
CA LYS A 81 15.46 3.52 -5.94
C LYS A 81 15.36 4.73 -5.01
N ASP A 82 14.58 5.74 -5.40
CA ASP A 82 14.40 6.96 -4.61
C ASP A 82 13.75 6.66 -3.25
N ALA A 83 12.67 5.84 -3.23
CA ALA A 83 12.00 5.44 -2.00
C ALA A 83 12.93 4.67 -1.05
N VAL A 84 13.68 3.69 -1.56
CA VAL A 84 14.61 2.89 -0.74
C VAL A 84 15.78 3.73 -0.27
N SER A 85 16.33 4.60 -1.13
CA SER A 85 17.42 5.50 -0.74
C SER A 85 17.01 6.46 0.37
N ALA A 86 15.79 7.02 0.30
CA ALA A 86 15.23 7.86 1.36
C ALA A 86 15.07 7.09 2.68
N ALA A 87 14.53 5.86 2.63
CA ALA A 87 14.36 5.03 3.81
C ALA A 87 15.70 4.62 4.45
N LEU A 88 16.70 4.27 3.65
CA LEU A 88 18.06 3.94 4.13
C LEU A 88 18.75 5.16 4.74
N ALA A 89 18.60 6.34 4.13
CA ALA A 89 19.14 7.58 4.65
C ALA A 89 18.50 7.95 6.00
N ASP A 90 17.19 7.84 6.12
CA ASP A 90 16.45 8.07 7.36
C ASP A 90 16.86 7.07 8.46
N ALA A 91 17.11 5.81 8.09
CA ALA A 91 17.65 4.79 8.99
C ALA A 91 19.12 5.00 9.36
N GLY A 92 19.90 5.72 8.57
CA GLY A 92 21.36 5.78 8.70
C GLY A 92 22.05 4.44 8.46
N ILE A 93 21.48 3.59 7.58
CA ILE A 93 22.00 2.25 7.25
C ILE A 93 22.51 2.23 5.82
N ALA A 94 23.72 1.67 5.62
CA ALA A 94 24.26 1.52 4.29
C ALA A 94 23.57 0.37 3.53
N ALA A 95 23.34 0.54 2.24
CA ALA A 95 22.71 -0.50 1.41
C ALA A 95 23.50 -1.82 1.43
N ALA A 96 24.82 -1.77 1.52
CA ALA A 96 25.69 -2.95 1.60
C ALA A 96 25.46 -3.82 2.86
N ASP A 97 24.90 -3.23 3.95
CA ASP A 97 24.64 -3.94 5.20
C ASP A 97 23.28 -4.66 5.20
N VAL A 98 22.41 -4.39 4.22
CA VAL A 98 21.08 -5.02 4.10
C VAL A 98 21.22 -6.52 3.91
N GLY A 99 20.56 -7.29 4.77
CA GLY A 99 20.55 -8.75 4.72
C GLY A 99 19.41 -9.34 3.90
N LEU A 100 18.25 -8.64 3.87
CA LEU A 100 17.09 -9.01 3.08
C LEU A 100 16.48 -7.77 2.41
N PHE A 101 16.26 -7.85 1.12
CA PHE A 101 15.50 -6.89 0.34
C PHE A 101 14.21 -7.55 -0.16
N ALA A 102 13.08 -7.17 0.40
CA ALA A 102 11.75 -7.64 -0.02
C ALA A 102 11.06 -6.55 -0.85
N VAL A 103 10.45 -6.95 -1.96
CA VAL A 103 9.67 -6.06 -2.82
C VAL A 103 8.26 -6.62 -2.95
N THR A 104 7.24 -5.78 -2.77
CA THR A 104 5.86 -6.09 -3.09
C THR A 104 5.39 -5.25 -4.28
N SER A 105 4.80 -5.88 -5.28
CA SER A 105 4.16 -5.18 -6.39
C SER A 105 3.14 -6.10 -7.07
N CYS A 106 1.93 -5.62 -7.26
CA CYS A 106 0.89 -6.33 -8.01
C CYS A 106 0.59 -5.66 -9.38
N THR A 107 1.29 -4.60 -9.72
CA THR A 107 1.03 -3.78 -10.91
C THR A 107 2.03 -3.97 -12.05
N GLY A 108 3.00 -4.86 -11.87
CA GLY A 108 3.95 -5.20 -12.92
C GLY A 108 4.59 -6.56 -12.76
N TYR A 109 5.00 -7.13 -13.89
CA TYR A 109 5.71 -8.40 -13.94
C TYR A 109 6.85 -8.32 -14.95
N VAL A 110 8.04 -8.67 -14.50
CA VAL A 110 9.23 -8.75 -15.35
C VAL A 110 10.23 -9.77 -14.77
N THR A 111 10.92 -10.49 -15.63
CA THR A 111 12.02 -11.39 -15.26
C THR A 111 13.24 -11.13 -16.14
N PRO A 112 14.43 -10.78 -15.58
CA PRO A 112 14.76 -10.60 -14.14
C PRO A 112 13.99 -9.45 -13.48
N GLY A 113 13.57 -9.65 -12.22
CA GLY A 113 12.69 -8.77 -11.47
C GLY A 113 13.30 -7.41 -11.10
N VAL A 114 12.45 -6.49 -10.69
CA VAL A 114 12.86 -5.17 -10.19
C VAL A 114 13.72 -5.27 -8.93
N ASP A 115 13.52 -6.28 -8.11
CA ASP A 115 14.30 -6.58 -6.91
C ASP A 115 15.80 -6.79 -7.21
N ILE A 116 16.12 -7.51 -8.31
CA ILE A 116 17.51 -7.74 -8.73
C ILE A 116 18.15 -6.43 -9.18
N ARG A 117 17.43 -5.69 -10.03
CA ARG A 117 17.95 -4.46 -10.62
C ARG A 117 18.13 -3.37 -9.58
N LEU A 118 17.13 -3.19 -8.70
CA LEU A 118 17.21 -2.23 -7.60
C LEU A 118 18.32 -2.58 -6.60
N ALA A 119 18.48 -3.86 -6.23
CA ALA A 119 19.57 -4.25 -5.34
C ALA A 119 20.94 -3.89 -5.91
N CYS A 120 21.15 -4.10 -7.22
CA CYS A 120 22.36 -3.71 -7.92
C CYS A 120 22.54 -2.18 -7.96
N ASP A 121 21.50 -1.44 -8.36
CA ASP A 121 21.55 0.02 -8.52
C ASP A 121 21.72 0.77 -7.20
N LEU A 122 21.29 0.17 -6.09
CA LEU A 122 21.46 0.68 -4.73
C LEU A 122 22.81 0.31 -4.11
N GLY A 123 23.59 -0.57 -4.76
CA GLY A 123 24.87 -1.04 -4.22
C GLY A 123 24.72 -2.02 -3.05
N MET A 124 23.61 -2.77 -3.01
CA MET A 124 23.46 -3.87 -2.05
C MET A 124 24.48 -4.99 -2.34
N SER A 125 24.84 -5.75 -1.29
CA SER A 125 25.74 -6.90 -1.44
C SER A 125 25.19 -7.92 -2.46
N ASP A 126 26.05 -8.56 -3.25
CA ASP A 126 25.72 -9.70 -4.10
C ASP A 126 25.15 -10.92 -3.33
N ARG A 127 25.31 -10.91 -2.00
CA ARG A 127 24.78 -11.91 -1.05
C ARG A 127 23.48 -11.48 -0.39
N VAL A 128 22.91 -10.33 -0.73
CA VAL A 128 21.62 -9.90 -0.20
C VAL A 128 20.55 -10.92 -0.56
N ARG A 129 19.79 -11.35 0.43
CA ARG A 129 18.61 -12.20 0.16
C ARG A 129 17.53 -11.33 -0.44
N ARG A 130 16.78 -11.89 -1.37
CA ARG A 130 15.70 -11.16 -2.04
C ARG A 130 14.40 -11.97 -1.97
N LEU A 131 13.31 -11.24 -1.83
CA LEU A 131 11.96 -11.79 -1.88
C LEU A 131 11.10 -10.86 -2.73
N PHE A 132 10.40 -11.41 -3.70
CA PHE A 132 9.38 -10.67 -4.46
C PHE A 132 8.01 -11.26 -4.14
N VAL A 133 7.09 -10.41 -3.65
CA VAL A 133 5.71 -10.75 -3.32
C VAL A 133 4.81 -10.09 -4.36
N GLY A 134 4.33 -10.90 -5.32
CA GLY A 134 3.38 -10.46 -6.34
C GLY A 134 1.94 -10.81 -5.98
N HIS A 135 0.99 -10.12 -6.57
CA HIS A 135 -0.43 -10.48 -6.63
C HIS A 135 -1.18 -10.62 -5.29
N MET A 136 -0.66 -10.10 -4.19
CA MET A 136 -1.39 -10.00 -2.93
C MET A 136 -2.29 -8.75 -2.87
N GLY A 137 -1.99 -7.72 -3.66
CA GLY A 137 -2.76 -6.48 -3.70
C GLY A 137 -2.52 -5.57 -2.50
N CYS A 138 -3.54 -4.80 -2.12
CA CYS A 138 -3.42 -3.68 -1.19
C CYS A 138 -2.92 -4.04 0.22
N TYR A 139 -3.06 -5.30 0.67
CA TYR A 139 -2.58 -5.72 1.99
C TYR A 139 -1.12 -6.21 2.01
N ALA A 140 -0.46 -6.34 0.86
CA ALA A 140 0.85 -6.99 0.74
C ALA A 140 1.96 -6.38 1.63
N ALA A 141 1.84 -5.10 1.99
CA ALA A 141 2.77 -4.45 2.90
C ALA A 141 2.83 -5.11 4.28
N LEU A 142 1.71 -5.57 4.84
CA LEU A 142 1.68 -6.10 6.20
C LEU A 142 2.29 -7.51 6.31
N PRO A 143 1.95 -8.51 5.47
CA PRO A 143 2.70 -9.77 5.45
C PRO A 143 4.16 -9.56 5.06
N GLY A 144 4.46 -8.60 4.17
CA GLY A 144 5.83 -8.19 3.87
C GLY A 144 6.56 -7.70 5.11
N LEU A 145 5.93 -6.81 5.89
CA LEU A 145 6.47 -6.27 7.14
C LEU A 145 6.76 -7.38 8.15
N GLY A 146 5.81 -8.30 8.37
CA GLY A 146 6.03 -9.47 9.25
C GLY A 146 7.21 -10.32 8.78
N THR A 147 7.29 -10.63 7.48
CA THR A 147 8.38 -11.43 6.92
C THR A 147 9.76 -10.79 7.10
N VAL A 148 9.89 -9.48 6.84
CA VAL A 148 11.18 -8.80 7.05
C VAL A 148 11.50 -8.62 8.52
N ALA A 149 10.49 -8.47 9.41
CA ALA A 149 10.69 -8.43 10.85
C ALA A 149 11.22 -9.78 11.39
N ASP A 150 10.60 -10.90 11.00
CA ASP A 150 11.05 -12.25 11.36
C ASP A 150 12.49 -12.51 10.90
N PHE A 151 12.82 -12.12 9.66
CA PHE A 151 14.19 -12.22 9.16
C PHE A 151 15.16 -11.41 10.01
N THR A 152 14.79 -10.17 10.33
CA THR A 152 15.62 -9.24 11.10
C THR A 152 15.94 -9.82 12.47
N VAL A 153 14.93 -10.33 13.19
CA VAL A 153 15.11 -11.00 14.49
C VAL A 153 15.94 -12.28 14.34
N ALA A 154 15.60 -13.14 13.39
CA ALA A 154 16.22 -14.45 13.24
C ALA A 154 17.68 -14.39 12.76
N ARG A 155 18.05 -13.37 12.01
CA ARG A 155 19.40 -13.22 11.41
C ARG A 155 20.25 -12.13 12.01
N GLY A 156 19.66 -11.26 12.85
CA GLY A 156 20.39 -10.13 13.45
C GLY A 156 20.95 -9.14 12.41
N ARG A 157 20.26 -8.98 11.27
CA ARG A 157 20.69 -8.12 10.16
C ARG A 157 19.56 -7.21 9.70
N PRO A 158 19.89 -5.99 9.23
CA PRO A 158 18.90 -5.08 8.66
C PRO A 158 18.16 -5.70 7.46
N SER A 159 16.91 -5.33 7.31
CA SER A 159 16.08 -5.68 6.15
C SER A 159 15.35 -4.47 5.61
N VAL A 160 14.98 -4.52 4.33
CA VAL A 160 14.22 -3.49 3.63
C VAL A 160 13.00 -4.13 3.01
N LEU A 161 11.83 -3.49 3.22
CA LEU A 161 10.62 -3.77 2.47
C LEU A 161 10.32 -2.56 1.57
N LEU A 162 10.18 -2.79 0.28
CA LEU A 162 9.69 -1.84 -0.72
C LEU A 162 8.31 -2.28 -1.20
N CYS A 163 7.32 -1.40 -1.11
CA CYS A 163 6.03 -1.53 -1.78
C CYS A 163 6.00 -0.55 -2.95
N LEU A 164 5.82 -1.05 -4.19
CA LEU A 164 5.89 -0.26 -5.41
C LEU A 164 4.72 -0.58 -6.33
N GLU A 165 3.88 0.42 -6.61
CA GLU A 165 2.68 0.22 -7.40
C GLU A 165 2.51 1.33 -8.44
N LEU A 166 2.29 0.91 -9.70
CA LEU A 166 2.09 1.79 -10.87
C LEU A 166 0.75 1.47 -11.51
N THR A 167 -0.32 1.79 -10.81
CA THR A 167 -1.70 1.48 -11.19
C THR A 167 -2.16 2.26 -12.42
N SER A 168 -1.59 3.46 -12.64
CA SER A 168 -1.92 4.31 -13.80
C SER A 168 -1.62 3.62 -15.14
N LEU A 169 -0.73 2.65 -15.16
CA LEU A 169 -0.43 1.84 -16.35
C LEU A 169 -1.59 0.89 -16.74
N HIS A 170 -2.61 0.74 -15.86
CA HIS A 170 -3.70 -0.21 -16.08
C HIS A 170 -5.05 0.43 -16.37
N VAL A 171 -5.07 1.71 -16.77
CA VAL A 171 -6.28 2.35 -17.30
C VAL A 171 -6.85 1.48 -18.42
N GLN A 172 -8.14 1.09 -18.28
CA GLN A 172 -8.84 0.23 -19.21
C GLN A 172 -9.51 1.06 -20.32
N PRO A 173 -9.85 0.50 -21.48
CA PRO A 173 -10.66 1.18 -22.50
C PRO A 173 -12.00 1.66 -21.94
N PRO A 174 -12.68 2.62 -22.64
CA PRO A 174 -14.02 3.05 -22.28
C PRO A 174 -14.98 1.86 -22.06
N THR A 175 -15.70 1.88 -20.96
CA THR A 175 -16.62 0.81 -20.55
C THR A 175 -17.75 1.39 -19.71
N THR A 176 -18.88 0.70 -19.65
CA THR A 176 -19.99 0.99 -18.74
C THR A 176 -19.89 0.27 -17.41
N ASP A 177 -18.80 -0.47 -17.19
CA ASP A 177 -18.55 -1.19 -15.95
C ASP A 177 -18.19 -0.21 -14.82
N VAL A 178 -19.07 -0.09 -13.83
CA VAL A 178 -18.94 0.81 -12.68
C VAL A 178 -17.72 0.47 -11.82
N ASP A 179 -17.30 -0.80 -11.77
CA ASP A 179 -16.09 -1.21 -11.02
C ASP A 179 -14.85 -0.54 -11.58
N GLN A 180 -14.77 -0.37 -12.94
CA GLN A 180 -13.67 0.35 -13.57
C GLN A 180 -13.72 1.84 -13.28
N VAL A 181 -14.92 2.44 -13.22
CA VAL A 181 -15.08 3.86 -12.84
C VAL A 181 -14.54 4.07 -11.43
N VAL A 182 -14.92 3.20 -10.47
CA VAL A 182 -14.45 3.29 -9.08
C VAL A 182 -12.94 3.09 -8.99
N ALA A 183 -12.39 2.10 -9.70
CA ALA A 183 -10.95 1.86 -9.74
C ALA A 183 -10.19 3.09 -10.27
N HIS A 184 -10.62 3.63 -11.41
CA HIS A 184 -10.00 4.80 -12.00
C HIS A 184 -10.18 6.08 -11.17
N ALA A 185 -11.25 6.18 -10.35
CA ALA A 185 -11.45 7.30 -9.43
C ALA A 185 -10.57 7.25 -8.18
N LEU A 186 -10.05 6.06 -7.80
CA LEU A 186 -9.34 5.85 -6.53
C LEU A 186 -7.84 5.65 -6.71
N PHE A 187 -7.41 4.83 -7.68
CA PHE A 187 -6.03 4.35 -7.75
C PHE A 187 -5.03 5.40 -8.23
N ALA A 188 -3.81 5.32 -7.68
CA ALA A 188 -2.67 6.17 -8.00
C ALA A 188 -1.35 5.39 -7.83
N ASP A 189 -0.22 6.01 -8.18
CA ASP A 189 1.10 5.39 -8.18
C ASP A 189 1.95 5.89 -7.02
N ALA A 190 2.69 4.98 -6.38
CA ALA A 190 3.70 5.32 -5.40
C ALA A 190 4.69 4.17 -5.18
N ALA A 191 5.86 4.51 -4.67
CA ALA A 191 6.77 3.60 -3.99
C ALA A 191 6.93 4.05 -2.54
N ALA A 192 6.83 3.11 -1.58
CA ALA A 192 7.09 3.37 -0.17
C ALA A 192 7.98 2.25 0.40
N ALA A 193 8.99 2.62 1.17
CA ALA A 193 9.95 1.68 1.73
C ALA A 193 10.09 1.86 3.25
N VAL A 194 10.34 0.75 3.93
CA VAL A 194 10.69 0.74 5.35
C VAL A 194 11.99 -0.07 5.56
N VAL A 195 12.81 0.39 6.48
CA VAL A 195 14.04 -0.28 6.91
C VAL A 195 13.84 -0.77 8.33
N LEU A 196 14.09 -2.06 8.54
CA LEU A 196 14.07 -2.68 9.86
C LEU A 196 15.48 -3.05 10.31
N GLU A 197 15.74 -2.88 11.59
CA GLU A 197 17.00 -3.21 12.24
C GLU A 197 16.75 -3.93 13.57
N PRO A 198 17.61 -4.90 13.97
CA PRO A 198 17.58 -5.50 15.30
C PRO A 198 18.28 -4.58 16.30
N ALA A 199 17.67 -3.47 16.67
CA ALA A 199 18.28 -2.43 17.48
C ALA A 199 17.41 -1.94 18.61
N ASP A 200 18.04 -1.36 19.63
CA ASP A 200 17.36 -0.65 20.73
C ASP A 200 17.46 0.86 20.51
N ARG A 201 16.79 1.35 19.48
CA ARG A 201 16.72 2.78 19.14
C ARG A 201 15.29 3.18 18.74
N PRO A 202 14.96 4.48 18.68
CA PRO A 202 13.62 4.95 18.34
C PRO A 202 13.10 4.41 17.01
N GLY A 203 11.82 4.06 16.98
CA GLY A 203 11.16 3.51 15.80
C GLY A 203 9.83 2.86 16.13
N PHE A 204 9.35 2.00 15.25
CA PHE A 204 8.19 1.15 15.51
C PHE A 204 8.64 -0.32 15.62
N GLU A 205 8.55 -0.88 16.82
CA GLU A 205 8.76 -2.32 17.03
C GLU A 205 7.57 -3.09 16.46
N VAL A 206 7.85 -4.09 15.64
CA VAL A 206 6.81 -5.00 15.10
C VAL A 206 6.58 -6.10 16.12
N LEU A 207 5.43 -6.07 16.79
CA LEU A 207 5.09 -7.03 17.85
C LEU A 207 4.43 -8.28 17.26
N ASP A 208 3.48 -8.11 16.34
CA ASP A 208 2.74 -9.22 15.75
C ASP A 208 2.08 -8.83 14.42
N VAL A 209 1.78 -9.85 13.61
CA VAL A 209 1.02 -9.72 12.36
C VAL A 209 0.06 -10.90 12.24
N VAL A 210 -1.23 -10.61 12.17
CA VAL A 210 -2.29 -11.62 11.99
C VAL A 210 -3.03 -11.43 10.68
N ALA A 211 -3.63 -12.51 10.19
CA ALA A 211 -4.39 -12.53 8.95
C ALA A 211 -5.69 -13.29 9.08
N ARG A 212 -6.69 -12.86 8.31
CA ARG A 212 -7.95 -13.60 8.12
C ARG A 212 -8.39 -13.52 6.67
N THR A 213 -8.61 -14.68 6.04
CA THR A 213 -9.13 -14.80 4.67
C THR A 213 -10.54 -15.38 4.72
N ASP A 214 -11.49 -14.69 4.07
CA ASP A 214 -12.84 -15.20 3.81
C ASP A 214 -12.93 -15.70 2.37
N VAL A 215 -12.59 -16.98 2.16
CA VAL A 215 -12.53 -17.61 0.83
C VAL A 215 -13.86 -17.57 0.09
N SER A 216 -14.99 -17.48 0.83
CA SER A 216 -16.34 -17.40 0.24
C SER A 216 -16.58 -16.10 -0.54
N THR A 217 -15.67 -15.15 -0.44
CA THR A 217 -15.73 -13.82 -1.06
C THR A 217 -14.58 -13.54 -2.03
N ALA A 218 -13.88 -14.59 -2.48
CA ALA A 218 -12.70 -14.49 -3.37
C ALA A 218 -12.99 -13.66 -4.63
N GLU A 219 -14.18 -13.83 -5.23
CA GLU A 219 -14.60 -13.12 -6.43
C GLU A 219 -15.05 -11.66 -6.20
N TYR A 220 -15.03 -11.16 -4.95
CA TYR A 220 -15.50 -9.80 -4.67
C TYR A 220 -14.44 -8.71 -4.92
N MET A 221 -13.19 -9.11 -4.98
CA MET A 221 -12.09 -8.23 -5.37
C MET A 221 -11.07 -9.06 -6.15
N THR A 222 -10.94 -8.80 -7.45
CA THR A 222 -10.01 -9.48 -8.34
C THR A 222 -9.07 -8.49 -9.01
N TRP A 223 -7.94 -8.98 -9.48
CA TRP A 223 -6.97 -8.22 -10.25
C TRP A 223 -6.48 -9.14 -11.38
N ASP A 224 -7.23 -9.12 -12.48
CA ASP A 224 -7.13 -10.10 -13.53
C ASP A 224 -6.13 -9.67 -14.60
N VAL A 225 -5.23 -10.56 -14.98
CA VAL A 225 -4.30 -10.33 -16.10
C VAL A 225 -5.05 -10.51 -17.41
N THR A 226 -5.08 -9.48 -18.24
CA THR A 226 -5.75 -9.46 -19.55
C THR A 226 -4.79 -9.08 -20.67
N ASP A 227 -5.25 -9.09 -21.91
CA ASP A 227 -4.46 -8.62 -23.06
C ASP A 227 -4.19 -7.11 -23.02
N LEU A 228 -5.00 -6.34 -22.26
CA LEU A 228 -4.92 -4.88 -22.13
C LEU A 228 -4.47 -4.45 -20.72
N GLY A 229 -3.52 -5.17 -20.13
CA GLY A 229 -3.05 -4.93 -18.77
C GLY A 229 -3.87 -5.68 -17.74
N PHE A 230 -3.84 -5.19 -16.49
CA PHE A 230 -4.55 -5.81 -15.39
C PHE A 230 -5.86 -5.07 -15.12
N ARG A 231 -6.92 -5.83 -14.85
CA ARG A 231 -8.26 -5.29 -14.68
C ARG A 231 -8.79 -5.56 -13.27
N MET A 232 -9.31 -4.53 -12.61
CA MET A 232 -9.92 -4.63 -11.31
C MET A 232 -11.36 -5.16 -11.43
N GLY A 233 -11.70 -6.17 -10.62
CA GLY A 233 -13.08 -6.49 -10.25
C GLY A 233 -13.31 -6.03 -8.80
N LEU A 234 -14.36 -5.26 -8.56
CA LEU A 234 -14.62 -4.64 -7.25
C LEU A 234 -16.11 -4.67 -6.89
N SER A 235 -16.53 -5.71 -6.20
CA SER A 235 -17.92 -5.84 -5.76
C SER A 235 -18.32 -4.74 -4.75
N PRO A 236 -19.51 -4.14 -4.89
CA PRO A 236 -20.06 -3.22 -3.89
C PRO A 236 -20.31 -3.89 -2.52
N ARG A 237 -20.16 -5.21 -2.43
CA ARG A 237 -20.28 -5.98 -1.18
C ARG A 237 -19.00 -5.97 -0.31
N VAL A 238 -17.87 -5.55 -0.84
CA VAL A 238 -16.57 -5.50 -0.11
C VAL A 238 -16.69 -4.81 1.25
N PRO A 239 -17.32 -3.63 1.39
CA PRO A 239 -17.47 -2.98 2.69
C PRO A 239 -18.26 -3.82 3.72
N ALA A 240 -19.25 -4.61 3.28
CA ALA A 240 -20.04 -5.46 4.16
C ALA A 240 -19.22 -6.67 4.66
N VAL A 241 -18.34 -7.22 3.83
CA VAL A 241 -17.42 -8.30 4.24
C VAL A 241 -16.43 -7.78 5.27
N LEU A 242 -15.81 -6.62 5.00
CA LEU A 242 -14.91 -5.97 5.94
C LEU A 242 -15.60 -5.73 7.30
N ALA A 243 -16.84 -5.22 7.28
CA ALA A 243 -17.63 -4.97 8.49
C ALA A 243 -17.88 -6.23 9.34
N ARG A 244 -17.91 -7.42 8.74
CA ARG A 244 -18.08 -8.69 9.47
C ARG A 244 -16.82 -9.12 10.20
N HIS A 245 -15.63 -8.85 9.64
CA HIS A 245 -14.39 -9.46 10.08
C HIS A 245 -13.45 -8.52 10.82
N VAL A 246 -13.46 -7.21 10.54
CA VAL A 246 -12.44 -6.28 11.05
C VAL A 246 -12.35 -6.25 12.57
N ALA A 247 -13.48 -6.23 13.27
CA ALA A 247 -13.49 -6.20 14.74
C ALA A 247 -12.86 -7.47 15.32
N GLY A 248 -13.26 -8.65 14.82
CA GLY A 248 -12.73 -9.93 15.31
C GLY A 248 -11.24 -10.10 15.10
N VAL A 249 -10.70 -9.64 13.94
CA VAL A 249 -9.25 -9.70 13.64
C VAL A 249 -8.46 -8.79 14.58
N VAL A 250 -8.95 -7.58 14.80
CA VAL A 250 -8.30 -6.62 15.71
C VAL A 250 -8.35 -7.12 17.16
N ASP A 251 -9.50 -7.61 17.63
CA ASP A 251 -9.64 -8.11 18.99
C ASP A 251 -8.75 -9.34 19.23
N GLU A 252 -8.67 -10.27 18.27
CA GLU A 252 -7.79 -11.44 18.32
C GLU A 252 -6.32 -11.01 18.48
N LEU A 253 -5.86 -10.06 17.67
CA LEU A 253 -4.51 -9.51 17.75
C LEU A 253 -4.22 -8.88 19.11
N LEU A 254 -5.11 -8.03 19.59
CA LEU A 254 -4.89 -7.29 20.83
C LEU A 254 -4.94 -8.21 22.06
N VAL A 255 -5.91 -9.13 22.13
CA VAL A 255 -6.06 -10.08 23.24
C VAL A 255 -4.84 -10.99 23.37
N ALA A 256 -4.21 -11.41 22.27
CA ALA A 256 -2.98 -12.20 22.28
C ALA A 256 -1.82 -11.48 23.01
N HIS A 257 -1.87 -10.15 23.08
CA HIS A 257 -0.90 -9.30 23.77
C HIS A 257 -1.40 -8.71 25.10
N GLY A 258 -2.56 -9.16 25.61
CA GLY A 258 -3.16 -8.66 26.84
C GLY A 258 -3.68 -7.22 26.73
N LEU A 259 -4.00 -6.77 25.52
CA LEU A 259 -4.45 -5.41 25.21
C LEU A 259 -5.94 -5.39 24.81
N GLY A 260 -6.57 -4.23 24.98
CA GLY A 260 -7.86 -3.90 24.41
C GLY A 260 -7.75 -2.73 23.43
N ARG A 261 -8.85 -2.40 22.73
CA ARG A 261 -8.86 -1.28 21.76
C ARG A 261 -8.55 0.07 22.40
N SER A 262 -8.86 0.25 23.70
CA SER A 262 -8.52 1.45 24.47
C SER A 262 -7.03 1.63 24.72
N ASP A 263 -6.23 0.57 24.52
CA ASP A 263 -4.77 0.60 24.69
C ASP A 263 -4.04 0.93 23.37
N VAL A 264 -4.81 1.19 22.29
CA VAL A 264 -4.29 1.56 20.97
C VAL A 264 -4.41 3.07 20.78
N ASP A 265 -3.27 3.73 20.65
CA ASP A 265 -3.19 5.19 20.53
C ASP A 265 -3.20 5.66 19.06
N GLY A 266 -2.89 4.77 18.12
CA GLY A 266 -2.82 5.11 16.69
C GLY A 266 -3.38 4.01 15.79
N TRP A 267 -4.05 4.44 14.71
CA TRP A 267 -4.67 3.54 13.73
C TRP A 267 -4.21 3.90 12.32
N ALA A 268 -3.32 3.08 11.76
CA ALA A 268 -2.87 3.20 10.37
C ALA A 268 -3.70 2.28 9.48
N VAL A 269 -4.80 2.78 8.97
CA VAL A 269 -5.73 1.99 8.13
C VAL A 269 -5.48 2.27 6.66
N HIS A 270 -5.23 1.22 5.87
CA HIS A 270 -5.17 1.32 4.42
C HIS A 270 -6.46 1.94 3.86
N PRO A 271 -6.39 3.13 3.22
CA PRO A 271 -7.57 3.80 2.70
C PRO A 271 -7.94 3.24 1.31
N GLY A 272 -8.54 2.05 1.28
CA GLY A 272 -9.04 1.43 0.04
C GLY A 272 -10.13 2.25 -0.67
N GLY A 273 -10.62 3.30 -0.01
CA GLY A 273 -11.62 4.27 -0.42
C GLY A 273 -12.32 4.84 0.81
N ARG A 274 -12.96 6.00 0.67
CA ARG A 274 -13.63 6.69 1.78
C ARG A 274 -14.59 5.80 2.57
N ARG A 275 -15.46 5.06 1.86
CA ARG A 275 -16.45 4.15 2.47
C ARG A 275 -15.83 3.05 3.32
N ILE A 276 -14.63 2.62 2.96
CA ILE A 276 -13.89 1.60 3.70
C ILE A 276 -13.42 2.14 5.05
N LEU A 277 -12.86 3.35 5.08
CA LEU A 277 -12.45 4.01 6.33
C LEU A 277 -13.66 4.23 7.25
N GLU A 278 -14.80 4.68 6.71
CA GLU A 278 -16.05 4.83 7.46
C GLU A 278 -16.54 3.51 8.08
N VAL A 279 -16.37 2.39 7.37
CA VAL A 279 -16.72 1.06 7.90
C VAL A 279 -15.81 0.67 9.04
N VAL A 280 -14.50 0.81 8.89
CA VAL A 280 -13.52 0.49 9.93
C VAL A 280 -13.78 1.34 11.18
N GLN A 281 -13.93 2.67 11.00
CA GLN A 281 -14.19 3.60 12.10
C GLN A 281 -15.41 3.21 12.92
N ARG A 282 -16.52 2.91 12.26
CA ARG A 282 -17.76 2.48 12.94
C ARG A 282 -17.63 1.12 13.61
N ARG A 283 -16.98 0.15 12.96
CA ARG A 283 -16.90 -1.24 13.48
C ARG A 283 -15.95 -1.39 14.65
N LEU A 284 -14.93 -0.54 14.72
CA LEU A 284 -13.99 -0.51 15.83
C LEU A 284 -14.37 0.53 16.90
N ASP A 285 -15.44 1.31 16.69
CA ASP A 285 -15.90 2.39 17.58
C ASP A 285 -14.80 3.44 17.81
N LEU A 286 -14.14 3.87 16.72
CA LEU A 286 -13.04 4.82 16.79
C LEU A 286 -13.55 6.27 16.83
N GLY A 287 -12.82 7.12 17.55
CA GLY A 287 -13.09 8.56 17.61
C GLY A 287 -13.06 9.22 16.21
N ALA A 288 -13.64 10.41 16.11
CA ALA A 288 -13.81 11.13 14.84
C ALA A 288 -12.48 11.31 14.08
N ASP A 289 -11.40 11.62 14.81
CA ASP A 289 -10.10 12.00 14.25
C ASP A 289 -9.12 10.82 14.14
N ALA A 290 -9.54 9.61 14.59
CA ALA A 290 -8.65 8.44 14.68
C ALA A 290 -8.04 8.01 13.32
N LEU A 291 -8.71 8.30 12.22
CA LEU A 291 -8.30 7.95 10.86
C LEU A 291 -7.89 9.15 9.99
N ASP A 292 -7.64 10.33 10.58
CA ASP A 292 -7.31 11.55 9.83
C ASP A 292 -6.08 11.38 8.94
N HIS A 293 -5.07 10.62 9.38
CA HIS A 293 -3.88 10.33 8.59
C HIS A 293 -4.21 9.45 7.39
N SER A 294 -5.09 8.46 7.55
CA SER A 294 -5.57 7.59 6.46
C SER A 294 -6.40 8.38 5.44
N TYR A 295 -7.33 9.21 5.89
CA TYR A 295 -8.08 10.12 5.03
C TYR A 295 -7.17 11.13 4.32
N GLY A 296 -6.17 11.66 5.05
CA GLY A 296 -5.19 12.58 4.48
C GLY A 296 -4.37 11.96 3.36
N VAL A 297 -3.89 10.71 3.52
CA VAL A 297 -3.17 9.99 2.46
C VAL A 297 -4.08 9.72 1.26
N LEU A 298 -5.32 9.27 1.48
CA LEU A 298 -6.28 9.10 0.38
C LEU A 298 -6.51 10.41 -0.40
N ARG A 299 -6.67 11.51 0.32
CA ARG A 299 -6.90 12.83 -0.28
C ARG A 299 -5.73 13.29 -1.12
N ASP A 300 -4.50 13.14 -0.60
CA ASP A 300 -3.29 13.75 -1.16
C ASP A 300 -2.57 12.84 -2.16
N HIS A 301 -2.75 11.51 -2.07
CA HIS A 301 -2.05 10.51 -2.88
C HIS A 301 -2.97 9.54 -3.63
N GLY A 302 -4.24 9.43 -3.24
CA GLY A 302 -5.12 8.36 -3.72
C GLY A 302 -4.81 6.99 -3.08
N ASN A 303 -5.36 5.92 -3.66
CA ASN A 303 -5.07 4.55 -3.27
C ASN A 303 -3.88 4.02 -4.11
N CYS A 304 -2.71 3.98 -3.50
CA CYS A 304 -1.47 3.43 -4.10
C CYS A 304 -1.28 1.94 -3.74
N SER A 305 -2.36 1.17 -3.67
CA SER A 305 -2.33 -0.27 -3.36
C SER A 305 -1.47 -0.59 -2.13
N SER A 306 -0.49 -1.50 -2.24
CA SER A 306 0.35 -1.94 -1.11
C SER A 306 1.16 -0.81 -0.46
N ALA A 307 1.56 0.20 -1.20
CA ALA A 307 2.34 1.32 -0.68
C ALA A 307 1.54 2.21 0.30
N THR A 308 0.22 2.27 0.16
CA THR A 308 -0.62 3.26 0.85
C THR A 308 -0.54 3.19 2.36
N VAL A 309 -0.58 2.00 2.96
CA VAL A 309 -0.52 1.85 4.42
C VAL A 309 0.82 2.28 5.00
N LEU A 310 1.91 2.12 4.23
CA LEU A 310 3.24 2.63 4.64
C LEU A 310 3.29 4.16 4.58
N LEU A 311 2.64 4.80 3.60
CA LEU A 311 2.48 6.26 3.55
C LEU A 311 1.71 6.78 4.77
N VAL A 312 0.67 6.04 5.21
CA VAL A 312 -0.07 6.40 6.43
C VAL A 312 0.84 6.30 7.66
N LEU A 313 1.60 5.21 7.80
CA LEU A 313 2.56 5.02 8.91
C LEU A 313 3.63 6.11 8.95
N GLU A 314 4.19 6.44 7.78
CA GLU A 314 5.20 7.50 7.66
C GLU A 314 4.64 8.87 8.07
N ARG A 315 3.43 9.21 7.61
CA ARG A 315 2.74 10.45 7.98
C ARG A 315 2.45 10.51 9.49
N MET A 316 2.01 9.39 10.11
CA MET A 316 1.78 9.31 11.55
C MET A 316 3.08 9.48 12.35
N ARG A 317 4.16 8.85 11.90
CA ARG A 317 5.49 9.00 12.51
C ARG A 317 5.97 10.45 12.44
N ALA A 318 5.89 11.08 11.28
CA ALA A 318 6.28 12.48 11.09
C ALA A 318 5.46 13.46 11.94
N ALA A 319 4.20 13.14 12.20
CA ALA A 319 3.32 13.93 13.07
C ALA A 319 3.52 13.67 14.57
N GLY A 320 4.34 12.67 14.95
CA GLY A 320 4.58 12.31 16.35
C GLY A 320 3.33 11.82 17.09
N ILE A 321 2.40 11.18 16.38
CA ILE A 321 1.08 10.82 16.90
C ILE A 321 1.17 9.79 18.04
N VAL A 322 2.13 8.87 17.98
CA VAL A 322 2.25 7.79 18.95
C VAL A 322 3.51 7.99 19.79
N ALA A 323 3.32 8.28 21.07
CA ALA A 323 4.42 8.48 22.02
C ALA A 323 5.17 7.16 22.30
N PRO A 324 6.45 7.21 22.70
CA PRO A 324 7.21 6.02 23.08
C PRO A 324 6.49 5.17 24.14
N GLY A 325 6.51 3.84 23.96
CA GLY A 325 5.83 2.86 24.78
C GLY A 325 4.37 2.61 24.44
N ARG A 326 3.78 3.37 23.51
CA ARG A 326 2.37 3.29 23.13
C ARG A 326 2.16 2.41 21.89
N HIS A 327 0.94 1.93 21.71
CA HIS A 327 0.61 0.97 20.66
C HIS A 327 -0.08 1.62 19.47
N LEU A 328 0.21 1.06 18.31
CA LEU A 328 -0.39 1.41 17.03
C LEU A 328 -0.81 0.13 16.30
N VAL A 329 -1.98 0.14 15.69
CA VAL A 329 -2.47 -0.95 14.84
C VAL A 329 -2.48 -0.49 13.38
N ALA A 330 -1.79 -1.25 12.52
CA ALA A 330 -1.88 -1.09 11.08
C ALA A 330 -2.85 -2.13 10.51
N LEU A 331 -3.77 -1.69 9.62
CA LEU A 331 -4.78 -2.53 8.99
C LEU A 331 -4.73 -2.39 7.48
N ALA A 332 -4.74 -3.50 6.76
CA ALA A 332 -4.89 -3.52 5.32
C ALA A 332 -5.75 -4.71 4.88
N PHE A 333 -6.39 -4.56 3.73
CA PHE A 333 -7.28 -5.58 3.17
C PHE A 333 -7.25 -5.51 1.64
N GLY A 334 -7.62 -6.62 1.02
CA GLY A 334 -7.58 -6.76 -0.44
C GLY A 334 -8.12 -8.11 -0.90
N PRO A 335 -7.70 -8.56 -2.08
CA PRO A 335 -8.21 -9.79 -2.70
C PRO A 335 -8.21 -11.00 -1.77
N GLY A 336 -9.28 -11.87 -1.92
CA GLY A 336 -9.37 -13.08 -1.15
C GLY A 336 -10.68 -13.33 -0.39
N LEU A 337 -11.50 -12.45 0.18
CA LEU A 337 -11.09 -11.19 0.80
C LEU A 337 -10.19 -11.45 1.99
N THR A 338 -9.04 -10.83 2.02
CA THR A 338 -8.08 -11.02 3.11
C THR A 338 -7.89 -9.73 3.89
N LEU A 339 -7.93 -9.82 5.22
CA LEU A 339 -7.54 -8.79 6.16
C LEU A 339 -6.20 -9.15 6.79
N TYR A 340 -5.33 -8.16 6.92
CA TYR A 340 -4.15 -8.21 7.77
C TYR A 340 -4.21 -7.11 8.81
N ALA A 341 -3.78 -7.45 10.02
CA ALA A 341 -3.55 -6.49 11.11
C ALA A 341 -2.15 -6.68 11.67
N SER A 342 -1.44 -5.59 11.91
CA SER A 342 -0.13 -5.59 12.56
C SER A 342 -0.19 -4.74 13.82
N LEU A 343 0.32 -5.27 14.93
CA LEU A 343 0.51 -4.54 16.18
C LEU A 343 1.94 -4.00 16.22
N LEU A 344 2.05 -2.70 16.37
CA LEU A 344 3.31 -1.98 16.47
C LEU A 344 3.39 -1.27 17.82
N ARG A 345 4.60 -1.09 18.33
CA ARG A 345 4.87 -0.27 19.51
C ARG A 345 5.88 0.80 19.18
N ALA A 346 5.55 2.07 19.44
CA ALA A 346 6.50 3.18 19.33
C ALA A 346 7.58 3.04 20.44
N THR A 347 8.83 3.34 20.11
CA THR A 347 9.96 3.17 21.02
C THR A 347 10.85 4.40 21.05
#